data_fc3367782d6854ee8be7bb7a3b51d8df
#
_entry.id   fc3367782d6854ee8be7bb7a3b51d8df
#
_cell.length_a   1.000
_cell.length_b   1.000
_cell.length_c   1.000
_cell.angle_alpha   90.00
_cell.angle_beta   90.00
_cell.angle_gamma   90.00
#
_symmetry.space_group_name_H-M   'P 1'
#
loop_
_entity.id
_entity.type
_entity.pdbx_description
1 polymer ?
#
loop_
_entity_poly.entity_id
_entity_poly.type
_entity_poly.pdbx_seq_one_letter_code
_entity_poly.pdbx_strand_id
1 'polypeptide(L)'
;VLAVLAGALAGVLFLLPRLSASTPFLALPLSIAGLFSALPLLVVRTSGRLVHALMAFVVAMVLLSLADAPETAFAFAILFGVWALAAGEVLSRRESVVAGCAAGFVILAAESLFAGFLQGTAPLEATLRSPQVQTAFDQWATQAAIEPAEAKATIERVRNGIVALYPSLSVISAATIVALNAVALGRFVQLSRSSSLPAGELLLFRWPFALVVAFVASGALLLVPDLQSVAWNGLVVTLFLFLMQGLSVLGFTLVKVFPSPLMRVLIVMASLLGPWAILLSLLGLFDQWFDFRSRFARPKP
;
A
#
# COMPACT_ATOMS: atom_id res chain seq x y z
N VAL A 1 -25.96 10.10 12.11
CA VAL A 1 -25.20 9.35 13.13
C VAL A 1 -24.07 8.56 12.49
N LEU A 2 -24.33 7.67 11.52
CA LEU A 2 -23.30 6.80 10.88
C LEU A 2 -22.12 7.62 10.30
N ALA A 3 -22.40 8.72 9.58
CA ALA A 3 -21.36 9.55 8.98
C ALA A 3 -20.45 10.19 10.05
N VAL A 4 -21.03 10.65 11.16
CA VAL A 4 -20.27 11.24 12.27
C VAL A 4 -19.38 10.19 12.92
N LEU A 5 -19.91 9.00 13.22
CA LEU A 5 -19.13 7.90 13.79
C LEU A 5 -18.00 7.45 12.87
N ALA A 6 -18.26 7.37 11.57
CA ALA A 6 -17.24 7.00 10.59
C ALA A 6 -16.13 8.05 10.48
N GLY A 7 -16.48 9.34 10.49
CA GLY A 7 -15.50 10.42 10.49
C GLY A 7 -14.66 10.43 11.76
N ALA A 8 -15.28 10.25 12.92
CA ALA A 8 -14.56 10.12 14.18
C ALA A 8 -13.61 8.91 14.17
N LEU A 9 -14.06 7.75 13.68
CA LEU A 9 -13.23 6.54 13.57
C LEU A 9 -12.06 6.76 12.62
N ALA A 10 -12.26 7.40 11.46
CA ALA A 10 -11.20 7.73 10.52
C ALA A 10 -10.12 8.62 11.17
N GLY A 11 -10.54 9.67 11.89
CA GLY A 11 -9.63 10.55 12.60
C GLY A 11 -8.86 9.84 13.72
N VAL A 12 -9.53 9.00 14.52
CA VAL A 12 -8.88 8.19 15.56
C VAL A 12 -7.86 7.24 14.96
N LEU A 13 -8.21 6.49 13.92
CA LEU A 13 -7.27 5.58 13.24
C LEU A 13 -6.03 6.32 12.75
N PHE A 14 -6.20 7.53 12.20
CA PHE A 14 -5.08 8.35 11.72
C PHE A 14 -4.13 8.81 12.84
N LEU A 15 -4.65 9.03 14.05
CA LEU A 15 -3.82 9.43 15.20
C LEU A 15 -3.13 8.24 15.90
N LEU A 16 -3.60 7.00 15.69
CA LEU A 16 -3.04 5.83 16.38
C LEU A 16 -1.51 5.68 16.25
N PRO A 17 -0.89 5.89 15.07
CA PRO A 17 0.56 5.82 14.94
C PRO A 17 1.33 6.77 15.86
N ARG A 18 0.74 7.94 16.19
CA ARG A 18 1.38 8.92 17.09
C ARG A 18 1.42 8.45 18.54
N LEU A 19 0.42 7.69 18.96
CA LEU A 19 0.39 7.07 20.29
C LEU A 19 1.48 6.01 20.46
N SER A 20 2.03 5.51 19.37
CA SER A 20 3.11 4.52 19.38
C SER A 20 4.42 5.09 19.97
N ALA A 21 4.62 6.40 19.90
CA ALA A 21 5.80 7.04 20.48
C ALA A 21 5.88 6.86 22.01
N SER A 22 4.72 6.79 22.70
CA SER A 22 4.64 6.58 24.15
C SER A 22 4.57 5.10 24.56
N THR A 23 4.32 4.19 23.59
CA THR A 23 4.10 2.76 23.84
C THR A 23 4.82 1.90 22.80
N PRO A 24 6.14 1.69 22.89
CA PRO A 24 6.93 1.00 21.86
C PRO A 24 6.41 -0.40 21.51
N PHE A 25 5.89 -1.14 22.49
CA PHE A 25 5.30 -2.47 22.27
C PHE A 25 4.08 -2.45 21.33
N LEU A 26 3.31 -1.36 21.33
CA LEU A 26 2.14 -1.18 20.46
C LEU A 26 2.46 -0.44 19.16
N ALA A 27 3.71 -0.04 18.93
CA ALA A 27 4.10 0.76 17.77
C ALA A 27 3.68 0.12 16.45
N LEU A 28 4.00 -1.16 16.24
CA LEU A 28 3.65 -1.87 15.01
C LEU A 28 2.13 -2.03 14.82
N PRO A 29 1.35 -2.57 15.77
CA PRO A 29 -0.09 -2.70 15.59
C PRO A 29 -0.81 -1.36 15.43
N LEU A 30 -0.40 -0.30 16.13
CA LEU A 30 -1.00 1.02 15.99
C LEU A 30 -0.69 1.65 14.62
N SER A 31 0.54 1.48 14.12
CA SER A 31 0.91 1.95 12.78
C SER A 31 0.14 1.21 11.68
N ILE A 32 -0.01 -0.12 11.80
CA ILE A 32 -0.83 -0.90 10.87
C ILE A 32 -2.29 -0.45 10.91
N ALA A 33 -2.87 -0.23 12.10
CA ALA A 33 -4.24 0.26 12.22
C ALA A 33 -4.43 1.63 11.55
N GLY A 34 -3.43 2.52 11.63
CA GLY A 34 -3.43 3.83 10.98
C GLY A 34 -3.55 3.74 9.46
N LEU A 35 -3.04 2.68 8.82
CA LEU A 35 -3.17 2.48 7.37
C LEU A 35 -4.63 2.32 6.91
N PHE A 36 -5.54 1.96 7.81
CA PHE A 36 -6.96 1.80 7.52
C PHE A 36 -7.80 3.06 7.76
N SER A 37 -7.17 4.22 7.92
CA SER A 37 -7.88 5.50 8.17
C SER A 37 -8.85 5.89 7.05
N ALA A 38 -8.63 5.44 5.82
CA ALA A 38 -9.54 5.64 4.69
C ALA A 38 -10.78 4.73 4.71
N LEU A 39 -10.68 3.56 5.38
CA LEU A 39 -11.72 2.52 5.32
C LEU A 39 -13.11 3.01 5.77
N PRO A 40 -13.26 3.79 6.87
CA PRO A 40 -14.56 4.30 7.28
C PRO A 40 -15.22 5.19 6.21
N LEU A 41 -14.43 6.01 5.50
CA LEU A 41 -14.93 6.85 4.41
C LEU A 41 -15.40 6.02 3.21
N LEU A 42 -14.63 5.00 2.83
CA LEU A 42 -14.98 4.05 1.77
C LEU A 42 -16.28 3.30 2.11
N VAL A 43 -16.41 2.80 3.33
CA VAL A 43 -17.62 2.10 3.79
C VAL A 43 -18.85 3.00 3.72
N VAL A 44 -18.76 4.22 4.21
CA VAL A 44 -19.89 5.18 4.16
C VAL A 44 -20.25 5.52 2.73
N ARG A 45 -19.25 5.68 1.83
CA ARG A 45 -19.54 6.00 0.43
C ARG A 45 -20.16 4.85 -0.32
N THR A 46 -19.72 3.61 -0.09
CA THR A 46 -20.25 2.43 -0.76
C THR A 46 -21.63 2.00 -0.26
N SER A 47 -21.96 2.32 0.99
CA SER A 47 -23.26 2.01 1.60
C SER A 47 -24.27 3.17 1.56
N GLY A 48 -23.85 4.38 1.11
CA GLY A 48 -24.66 5.59 1.23
C GLY A 48 -24.43 6.62 0.13
N ARG A 49 -25.05 7.80 0.33
CA ARG A 49 -24.90 8.93 -0.58
C ARG A 49 -23.55 9.62 -0.38
N LEU A 50 -23.02 10.26 -1.45
CA LEU A 50 -21.78 11.04 -1.41
C LEU A 50 -21.77 12.07 -0.26
N VAL A 51 -22.91 12.73 0.00
CA VAL A 51 -23.07 13.71 1.09
C VAL A 51 -22.69 13.12 2.45
N HIS A 52 -23.05 11.86 2.73
CA HIS A 52 -22.67 11.21 4.00
C HIS A 52 -21.16 10.97 4.11
N ALA A 53 -20.49 10.61 3.01
CA ALA A 53 -19.05 10.45 2.99
C ALA A 53 -18.31 11.79 3.13
N LEU A 54 -18.84 12.85 2.49
CA LEU A 54 -18.33 14.22 2.69
C LEU A 54 -18.51 14.70 4.13
N MET A 55 -19.67 14.44 4.75
CA MET A 55 -19.89 14.73 6.17
C MET A 55 -18.89 13.98 7.06
N ALA A 56 -18.66 12.70 6.80
CA ALA A 56 -17.67 11.90 7.54
C ALA A 56 -16.27 12.50 7.39
N PHE A 57 -15.88 12.88 6.18
CA PHE A 57 -14.61 13.53 5.88
C PHE A 57 -14.45 14.86 6.65
N VAL A 58 -15.46 15.73 6.60
CA VAL A 58 -15.44 17.01 7.35
C VAL A 58 -15.34 16.78 8.85
N VAL A 59 -16.08 15.80 9.39
CA VAL A 59 -15.98 15.44 10.82
C VAL A 59 -14.58 15.00 11.19
N ALA A 60 -13.94 14.13 10.37
CA ALA A 60 -12.56 13.73 10.60
C ALA A 60 -11.60 14.93 10.59
N MET A 61 -11.73 15.82 9.62
CA MET A 61 -10.93 17.05 9.50
C MET A 61 -11.05 17.95 10.74
N VAL A 62 -12.28 18.19 11.19
CA VAL A 62 -12.54 19.03 12.38
C VAL A 62 -11.95 18.38 13.63
N LEU A 63 -12.18 17.08 13.83
CA LEU A 63 -11.66 16.38 15.00
C LEU A 63 -10.14 16.37 15.03
N LEU A 64 -9.48 16.15 13.88
CA LEU A 64 -8.01 16.17 13.77
C LEU A 64 -7.43 17.56 14.04
N SER A 65 -8.08 18.60 13.51
CA SER A 65 -7.66 19.99 13.76
C SER A 65 -7.80 20.39 15.23
N LEU A 66 -8.81 19.86 15.93
CA LEU A 66 -9.03 20.12 17.35
C LEU A 66 -8.15 19.28 18.27
N ALA A 67 -7.89 18.03 17.87
CA ALA A 67 -7.13 17.08 18.70
C ALA A 67 -5.61 17.27 18.63
N ASP A 68 -5.12 17.84 17.52
CA ASP A 68 -3.68 17.98 17.30
C ASP A 68 -3.35 19.33 16.66
N ALA A 69 -3.47 19.46 15.33
CA ALA A 69 -3.19 20.69 14.60
C ALA A 69 -3.87 20.69 13.22
N PRO A 70 -4.10 21.86 12.61
CA PRO A 70 -4.66 21.96 11.25
C PRO A 70 -3.82 21.22 10.19
N GLU A 71 -2.49 21.19 10.35
CA GLU A 71 -1.57 20.47 9.45
C GLU A 71 -1.82 18.98 9.47
N THR A 72 -2.23 18.43 10.60
CA THR A 72 -2.59 17.00 10.75
C THR A 72 -3.86 16.67 10.00
N ALA A 73 -4.85 17.54 10.06
CA ALA A 73 -6.07 17.40 9.27
C ALA A 73 -5.75 17.49 7.76
N PHE A 74 -4.90 18.42 7.36
CA PHE A 74 -4.47 18.55 5.97
C PHE A 74 -3.70 17.30 5.48
N ALA A 75 -2.79 16.76 6.30
CA ALA A 75 -2.10 15.51 5.99
C ALA A 75 -3.07 14.34 5.84
N PHE A 76 -4.08 14.22 6.72
CA PHE A 76 -5.14 13.22 6.57
C PHE A 76 -5.92 13.41 5.27
N ALA A 77 -6.26 14.65 4.90
CA ALA A 77 -6.99 14.91 3.66
C ALA A 77 -6.24 14.39 2.43
N ILE A 78 -4.96 14.69 2.35
CA ILE A 78 -4.10 14.23 1.23
C ILE A 78 -3.88 12.72 1.29
N LEU A 79 -3.42 12.18 2.41
CA LEU A 79 -2.99 10.78 2.47
C LEU A 79 -4.14 9.78 2.49
N PHE A 80 -5.33 10.14 2.98
CA PHE A 80 -6.44 9.21 3.18
C PHE A 80 -7.80 9.72 2.68
N GLY A 81 -8.03 11.03 2.70
CA GLY A 81 -9.35 11.59 2.46
C GLY A 81 -9.73 11.65 0.98
N VAL A 82 -8.95 12.38 0.18
CA VAL A 82 -9.29 12.71 -1.22
C VAL A 82 -9.39 11.44 -2.07
N TRP A 83 -8.39 10.58 -2.03
CA TRP A 83 -8.41 9.35 -2.82
C TRP A 83 -9.51 8.39 -2.36
N ALA A 84 -9.82 8.32 -1.05
CA ALA A 84 -10.88 7.46 -0.55
C ALA A 84 -12.26 7.91 -1.05
N LEU A 85 -12.53 9.21 -1.08
CA LEU A 85 -13.77 9.76 -1.65
C LEU A 85 -13.87 9.47 -3.14
N ALA A 86 -12.80 9.69 -3.89
CA ALA A 86 -12.77 9.46 -5.33
C ALA A 86 -12.87 7.96 -5.68
N ALA A 87 -12.11 7.10 -5.02
CA ALA A 87 -12.19 5.65 -5.19
C ALA A 87 -13.57 5.12 -4.81
N GLY A 88 -14.13 5.59 -3.70
CA GLY A 88 -15.48 5.24 -3.26
C GLY A 88 -16.56 5.68 -4.26
N GLU A 89 -16.39 6.84 -4.91
CA GLU A 89 -17.29 7.31 -5.96
C GLU A 89 -17.25 6.40 -7.19
N VAL A 90 -16.05 6.07 -7.69
CA VAL A 90 -15.88 5.18 -8.84
C VAL A 90 -16.44 3.80 -8.53
N LEU A 91 -16.14 3.27 -7.34
CA LEU A 91 -16.60 1.97 -6.89
C LEU A 91 -18.12 1.90 -6.80
N SER A 92 -18.78 2.95 -6.27
CA SER A 92 -20.23 2.99 -6.16
C SER A 92 -20.96 3.15 -7.50
N ARG A 93 -20.29 3.77 -8.51
CA ARG A 93 -20.89 3.95 -9.85
C ARG A 93 -20.64 2.76 -10.77
N ARG A 94 -19.46 2.13 -10.67
CA ARG A 94 -19.05 1.06 -11.58
C ARG A 94 -19.25 -0.33 -10.99
N GLU A 95 -19.58 -0.42 -9.72
CA GLU A 95 -19.69 -1.68 -8.97
C GLU A 95 -18.46 -2.58 -9.11
N SER A 96 -17.27 -1.96 -9.35
CA SER A 96 -16.00 -2.64 -9.57
C SER A 96 -14.97 -2.21 -8.53
N VAL A 97 -14.49 -3.15 -7.75
CA VAL A 97 -13.44 -2.93 -6.75
C VAL A 97 -12.13 -2.57 -7.43
N VAL A 98 -11.82 -3.21 -8.56
CA VAL A 98 -10.61 -2.92 -9.35
C VAL A 98 -10.62 -1.48 -9.89
N ALA A 99 -11.75 -1.00 -10.42
CA ALA A 99 -11.85 0.37 -10.90
C ALA A 99 -11.70 1.39 -9.76
N GLY A 100 -12.29 1.13 -8.60
CA GLY A 100 -12.12 1.96 -7.40
C GLY A 100 -10.66 1.97 -6.92
N CYS A 101 -10.00 0.81 -6.87
CA CYS A 101 -8.58 0.70 -6.53
C CYS A 101 -7.69 1.46 -7.52
N ALA A 102 -7.95 1.33 -8.82
CA ALA A 102 -7.17 2.02 -9.84
C ALA A 102 -7.28 3.54 -9.70
N ALA A 103 -8.49 4.06 -9.49
CA ALA A 103 -8.71 5.49 -9.25
C ALA A 103 -8.00 5.96 -7.98
N GLY A 104 -8.16 5.24 -6.86
CA GLY A 104 -7.50 5.55 -5.60
C GLY A 104 -5.99 5.51 -5.71
N PHE A 105 -5.43 4.53 -6.39
CA PHE A 105 -4.00 4.40 -6.62
C PHE A 105 -3.45 5.57 -7.45
N VAL A 106 -4.09 5.91 -8.56
CA VAL A 106 -3.63 7.02 -9.42
C VAL A 106 -3.62 8.33 -8.64
N ILE A 107 -4.67 8.62 -7.86
CA ILE A 107 -4.77 9.85 -7.08
C ILE A 107 -3.71 9.86 -5.99
N LEU A 108 -3.62 8.84 -5.14
CA LEU A 108 -2.68 8.80 -4.03
C LEU A 108 -1.22 8.79 -4.52
N ALA A 109 -0.91 8.09 -5.61
CA ALA A 109 0.41 8.11 -6.22
C ALA A 109 0.76 9.50 -6.76
N ALA A 110 -0.17 10.16 -7.45
CA ALA A 110 0.02 11.51 -7.96
C ALA A 110 0.22 12.52 -6.82
N GLU A 111 -0.59 12.46 -5.76
CA GLU A 111 -0.44 13.29 -4.56
C GLU A 111 0.92 13.08 -3.88
N SER A 112 1.34 11.82 -3.72
CA SER A 112 2.62 11.47 -3.10
C SER A 112 3.82 11.95 -3.91
N LEU A 113 3.77 11.77 -5.23
CA LEU A 113 4.82 12.26 -6.14
C LEU A 113 4.87 13.79 -6.21
N PHE A 114 3.71 14.44 -6.22
CA PHE A 114 3.61 15.90 -6.18
C PHE A 114 4.14 16.48 -4.88
N ALA A 115 3.80 15.88 -3.74
CA ALA A 115 4.36 16.26 -2.44
C ALA A 115 5.89 16.11 -2.43
N GLY A 116 6.41 15.01 -2.98
CA GLY A 116 7.85 14.79 -3.16
C GLY A 116 8.51 15.80 -4.08
N PHE A 117 7.82 16.21 -5.15
CA PHE A 117 8.32 17.27 -6.02
C PHE A 117 8.41 18.64 -5.32
N LEU A 118 7.41 18.98 -4.50
CA LEU A 118 7.39 20.25 -3.76
C LEU A 118 8.39 20.30 -2.59
N GLN A 119 8.50 19.21 -1.84
CA GLN A 119 9.30 19.15 -0.61
C GLN A 119 10.70 18.57 -0.84
N GLY A 120 10.94 17.95 -1.97
CA GLY A 120 12.15 17.19 -2.26
C GLY A 120 12.28 15.95 -1.33
N THR A 121 13.52 15.50 -1.13
CA THR A 121 13.84 14.36 -0.26
C THR A 121 14.13 14.75 1.18
N ALA A 122 14.11 16.04 1.52
CA ALA A 122 14.50 16.57 2.82
C ALA A 122 13.72 15.95 4.00
N PRO A 123 12.38 15.74 3.94
CA PRO A 123 11.66 15.10 5.03
C PRO A 123 12.07 13.63 5.24
N LEU A 124 12.33 12.90 4.14
CA LEU A 124 12.81 11.52 4.22
C LEU A 124 14.22 11.47 4.80
N GLU A 125 15.12 12.33 4.33
CA GLU A 125 16.49 12.42 4.85
C GLU A 125 16.51 12.78 6.33
N ALA A 126 15.68 13.73 6.78
CA ALA A 126 15.53 14.08 8.18
C ALA A 126 15.06 12.87 9.01
N THR A 127 14.12 12.09 8.50
CA THR A 127 13.65 10.85 9.15
C THR A 127 14.76 9.81 9.22
N LEU A 128 15.51 9.59 8.14
CA LEU A 128 16.61 8.64 8.09
C LEU A 128 17.81 9.04 8.99
N ARG A 129 17.92 10.32 9.32
CA ARG A 129 18.92 10.86 10.26
C ARG A 129 18.38 11.03 11.68
N SER A 130 17.15 10.64 11.95
CA SER A 130 16.58 10.74 13.30
C SER A 130 17.33 9.85 14.30
N PRO A 131 17.40 10.25 15.59
CA PRO A 131 18.09 9.47 16.62
C PRO A 131 17.61 8.03 16.73
N GLN A 132 16.30 7.81 16.53
CA GLN A 132 15.70 6.47 16.57
C GLN A 132 16.24 5.56 15.47
N VAL A 133 16.34 6.06 14.24
CA VAL A 133 16.85 5.31 13.08
C VAL A 133 18.37 5.07 13.25
N GLN A 134 19.11 6.09 13.73
CA GLN A 134 20.54 5.93 14.01
C GLN A 134 20.78 4.81 15.05
N THR A 135 20.05 4.86 16.18
CA THR A 135 20.15 3.82 17.21
C THR A 135 19.86 2.42 16.67
N ALA A 136 18.85 2.29 15.79
CA ALA A 136 18.53 1.00 15.16
C ALA A 136 19.66 0.50 14.26
N PHE A 137 20.29 1.38 13.49
CA PHE A 137 21.44 1.04 12.66
C PHE A 137 22.67 0.64 13.50
N ASP A 138 22.94 1.37 14.60
CA ASP A 138 24.06 1.05 15.50
C ASP A 138 23.86 -0.31 16.19
N GLN A 139 22.64 -0.60 16.63
CA GLN A 139 22.27 -1.90 17.19
C GLN A 139 22.45 -3.03 16.16
N TRP A 140 22.00 -2.81 14.92
CA TRP A 140 22.19 -3.77 13.84
C TRP A 140 23.68 -4.03 13.57
N ALA A 141 24.50 -2.98 13.45
CA ALA A 141 25.94 -3.10 13.22
C ALA A 141 26.65 -3.88 14.34
N THR A 142 26.27 -3.60 15.61
CA THR A 142 26.78 -4.31 16.78
C THR A 142 26.40 -5.78 16.77
N GLN A 143 25.13 -6.11 16.47
CA GLN A 143 24.65 -7.48 16.41
C GLN A 143 25.27 -8.28 15.27
N ALA A 144 25.53 -7.62 14.13
CA ALA A 144 26.18 -8.24 12.97
C ALA A 144 27.70 -8.35 13.11
N ALA A 145 28.29 -7.85 14.21
CA ALA A 145 29.71 -7.82 14.45
C ALA A 145 30.54 -7.20 13.29
N ILE A 146 29.99 -6.16 12.67
CA ILE A 146 30.61 -5.46 11.55
C ILE A 146 31.56 -4.40 12.09
N GLU A 147 32.71 -4.25 11.43
CA GLU A 147 33.67 -3.18 11.79
C GLU A 147 33.03 -1.80 11.67
N PRO A 148 33.26 -0.86 12.65
CA PRO A 148 32.58 0.45 12.66
C PRO A 148 32.72 1.27 11.36
N ALA A 149 33.87 1.19 10.70
CA ALA A 149 34.12 1.90 9.44
C ALA A 149 33.25 1.31 8.29
N GLU A 150 33.17 -0.01 8.20
CA GLU A 150 32.38 -0.73 7.21
C GLU A 150 30.88 -0.56 7.47
N ALA A 151 30.47 -0.61 8.74
CA ALA A 151 29.08 -0.34 9.15
C ALA A 151 28.64 1.05 8.71
N LYS A 152 29.44 2.08 8.97
CA LYS A 152 29.16 3.46 8.55
C LYS A 152 29.02 3.58 7.02
N ALA A 153 29.95 2.99 6.27
CA ALA A 153 29.91 3.02 4.81
C ALA A 153 28.66 2.29 4.26
N THR A 154 28.28 1.18 4.87
CA THR A 154 27.08 0.42 4.50
C THR A 154 25.80 1.19 4.81
N ILE A 155 25.70 1.81 5.98
CA ILE A 155 24.57 2.66 6.39
C ILE A 155 24.38 3.82 5.41
N GLU A 156 25.46 4.53 5.06
CA GLU A 156 25.39 5.63 4.10
C GLU A 156 24.97 5.15 2.71
N ARG A 157 25.46 3.99 2.27
CA ARG A 157 25.05 3.39 0.98
C ARG A 157 23.56 3.03 0.96
N VAL A 158 23.06 2.42 2.05
CA VAL A 158 21.63 2.10 2.21
C VAL A 158 20.78 3.37 2.23
N ARG A 159 21.20 4.39 2.98
CA ARG A 159 20.52 5.68 3.07
C ARG A 159 20.40 6.34 1.70
N ASN A 160 21.50 6.46 0.97
CA ASN A 160 21.53 7.04 -0.37
C ASN A 160 20.66 6.23 -1.35
N GLY A 161 20.66 4.91 -1.23
CA GLY A 161 19.78 4.03 -2.01
C GLY A 161 18.29 4.29 -1.73
N ILE A 162 17.91 4.44 -0.46
CA ILE A 162 16.52 4.75 -0.08
C ILE A 162 16.10 6.12 -0.64
N VAL A 163 16.97 7.13 -0.53
CA VAL A 163 16.71 8.47 -1.09
C VAL A 163 16.56 8.43 -2.62
N ALA A 164 17.44 7.70 -3.31
CA ALA A 164 17.37 7.54 -4.77
C ALA A 164 16.10 6.81 -5.24
N LEU A 165 15.57 5.89 -4.41
CA LEU A 165 14.35 5.13 -4.68
C LEU A 165 13.08 5.80 -4.13
N TYR A 166 13.16 7.02 -3.60
CA TYR A 166 12.01 7.71 -3.00
C TYR A 166 10.78 7.77 -3.92
N PRO A 167 10.89 8.07 -5.24
CA PRO A 167 9.73 8.07 -6.13
C PRO A 167 9.04 6.71 -6.20
N SER A 168 9.81 5.62 -6.33
CA SER A 168 9.23 4.27 -6.36
C SER A 168 8.62 3.86 -5.03
N LEU A 169 9.26 4.20 -3.91
CA LEU A 169 8.72 3.93 -2.57
C LEU A 169 7.40 4.66 -2.34
N SER A 170 7.25 5.90 -2.83
CA SER A 170 5.99 6.65 -2.77
C SER A 170 4.86 5.94 -3.53
N VAL A 171 5.15 5.49 -4.76
CA VAL A 171 4.19 4.73 -5.58
C VAL A 171 3.82 3.39 -4.92
N ILE A 172 4.80 2.67 -4.39
CA ILE A 172 4.59 1.40 -3.68
C ILE A 172 3.74 1.60 -2.43
N SER A 173 4.01 2.64 -1.65
CA SER A 173 3.22 2.99 -0.47
C SER A 173 1.77 3.29 -0.83
N ALA A 174 1.54 4.08 -1.88
CA ALA A 174 0.20 4.37 -2.40
C ALA A 174 -0.54 3.08 -2.81
N ALA A 175 0.10 2.21 -3.59
CA ALA A 175 -0.49 0.94 -4.01
C ALA A 175 -0.79 0.03 -2.82
N THR A 176 0.09 -0.04 -1.82
CA THR A 176 -0.09 -0.84 -0.61
C THR A 176 -1.28 -0.33 0.21
N ILE A 177 -1.36 0.97 0.47
CA ILE A 177 -2.46 1.58 1.24
C ILE A 177 -3.80 1.31 0.56
N VAL A 178 -3.88 1.55 -0.75
CA VAL A 178 -5.12 1.31 -1.52
C VAL A 178 -5.50 -0.17 -1.50
N ALA A 179 -4.54 -1.08 -1.75
CA ALA A 179 -4.80 -2.52 -1.76
C ALA A 179 -5.28 -3.05 -0.40
N LEU A 180 -4.64 -2.62 0.70
CA LEU A 180 -5.05 -3.01 2.06
C LEU A 180 -6.47 -2.55 2.37
N ASN A 181 -6.80 -1.29 2.08
CA ASN A 181 -8.15 -0.76 2.28
C ASN A 181 -9.18 -1.45 1.39
N ALA A 182 -8.84 -1.80 0.15
CA ALA A 182 -9.73 -2.53 -0.75
C ALA A 182 -10.04 -3.95 -0.27
N VAL A 183 -9.00 -4.67 0.20
CA VAL A 183 -9.19 -6.01 0.80
C VAL A 183 -10.06 -5.93 2.05
N ALA A 184 -9.80 -4.96 2.93
CA ALA A 184 -10.58 -4.75 4.14
C ALA A 184 -12.03 -4.37 3.82
N LEU A 185 -12.24 -3.47 2.85
CA LEU A 185 -13.58 -3.10 2.36
C LEU A 185 -14.33 -4.32 1.81
N GLY A 186 -13.67 -5.13 0.97
CA GLY A 186 -14.26 -6.34 0.42
C GLY A 186 -14.72 -7.32 1.51
N ARG A 187 -13.93 -7.46 2.57
CA ARG A 187 -14.32 -8.28 3.74
C ARG A 187 -15.49 -7.68 4.51
N PHE A 188 -15.46 -6.37 4.76
CA PHE A 188 -16.55 -5.68 5.46
C PHE A 188 -17.87 -5.80 4.72
N VAL A 189 -17.87 -5.61 3.42
CA VAL A 189 -19.03 -5.70 2.54
C VAL A 189 -19.61 -7.12 2.53
N GLN A 190 -18.75 -8.15 2.45
CA GLN A 190 -19.19 -9.56 2.55
C GLN A 190 -19.88 -9.87 3.88
N LEU A 191 -19.35 -9.34 4.99
CA LEU A 191 -19.92 -9.55 6.33
C LEU A 191 -21.25 -8.81 6.50
N SER A 192 -21.38 -7.62 5.94
CA SER A 192 -22.59 -6.80 6.10
C SER A 192 -23.74 -7.15 5.14
N ARG A 193 -23.52 -8.04 4.17
CA ARG A 193 -24.50 -8.43 3.11
C ARG A 193 -25.12 -7.24 2.37
N SER A 194 -24.48 -6.07 2.39
CA SER A 194 -25.09 -4.80 1.98
C SER A 194 -24.74 -4.32 0.58
N SER A 195 -23.97 -5.08 -0.22
CA SER A 195 -23.64 -4.66 -1.58
C SER A 195 -23.43 -5.82 -2.55
N SER A 196 -23.66 -5.53 -3.84
CA SER A 196 -23.45 -6.39 -5.00
C SER A 196 -21.98 -6.51 -5.45
N LEU A 197 -21.01 -5.99 -4.67
CA LEU A 197 -19.61 -6.00 -5.06
C LEU A 197 -19.07 -7.43 -5.22
N PRO A 198 -18.48 -7.79 -6.37
CA PRO A 198 -18.00 -9.14 -6.63
C PRO A 198 -16.80 -9.47 -5.74
N ALA A 199 -17.02 -10.37 -4.79
CA ALA A 199 -16.04 -10.78 -3.76
C ALA A 199 -14.74 -11.38 -4.32
N GLY A 200 -14.73 -11.83 -5.57
CA GLY A 200 -13.61 -12.49 -6.24
C GLY A 200 -12.84 -11.61 -7.22
N GLU A 201 -13.25 -10.38 -7.46
CA GLU A 201 -12.66 -9.54 -8.51
C GLU A 201 -11.15 -9.31 -8.31
N LEU A 202 -10.72 -9.08 -7.07
CA LEU A 202 -9.29 -8.90 -6.74
C LEU A 202 -8.46 -10.17 -6.97
N LEU A 203 -9.05 -11.36 -6.82
CA LEU A 203 -8.36 -12.62 -7.09
C LEU A 203 -8.21 -12.90 -8.59
N LEU A 204 -9.01 -12.24 -9.41
CA LEU A 204 -8.96 -12.34 -10.89
C LEU A 204 -8.21 -11.16 -11.50
N PHE A 205 -7.74 -10.22 -10.69
CA PHE A 205 -7.08 -9.02 -11.15
C PHE A 205 -5.81 -9.34 -11.95
N ARG A 206 -5.64 -8.67 -13.09
CA ARG A 206 -4.49 -8.79 -13.98
C ARG A 206 -4.10 -7.42 -14.52
N TRP A 207 -2.82 -7.11 -14.45
CA TRP A 207 -2.29 -5.89 -15.06
C TRP A 207 -2.32 -5.98 -16.59
N PRO A 208 -2.45 -4.87 -17.30
CA PRO A 208 -2.33 -4.85 -18.76
C PRO A 208 -0.90 -5.21 -19.19
N PHE A 209 -0.76 -5.79 -20.38
CA PHE A 209 0.54 -6.18 -20.94
C PHE A 209 1.54 -5.01 -21.05
N ALA A 210 1.04 -3.78 -21.10
CA ALA A 210 1.86 -2.56 -21.05
C ALA A 210 2.82 -2.53 -19.84
N LEU A 211 2.47 -3.16 -18.72
CA LEU A 211 3.36 -3.28 -17.56
C LEU A 211 4.60 -4.12 -17.86
N VAL A 212 4.48 -5.16 -18.68
CA VAL A 212 5.63 -5.95 -19.15
C VAL A 212 6.55 -5.09 -20.00
N VAL A 213 5.99 -4.30 -20.91
CA VAL A 213 6.77 -3.38 -21.74
C VAL A 213 7.50 -2.36 -20.86
N ALA A 214 6.83 -1.81 -19.86
CA ALA A 214 7.44 -0.88 -18.90
C ALA A 214 8.59 -1.54 -18.11
N PHE A 215 8.42 -2.80 -17.68
CA PHE A 215 9.46 -3.56 -17.00
C PHE A 215 10.70 -3.78 -17.89
N VAL A 216 10.50 -4.23 -19.13
CA VAL A 216 11.59 -4.45 -20.09
C VAL A 216 12.28 -3.13 -20.45
N ALA A 217 11.51 -2.07 -20.66
CA ALA A 217 12.05 -0.74 -20.94
C ALA A 217 12.90 -0.22 -19.77
N SER A 218 12.41 -0.37 -18.53
CA SER A 218 13.16 -0.03 -17.31
C SER A 218 14.48 -0.83 -17.22
N GLY A 219 14.44 -2.13 -17.55
CA GLY A 219 15.66 -2.95 -17.62
C GLY A 219 16.64 -2.47 -18.68
N ALA A 220 16.16 -2.11 -19.87
CA ALA A 220 16.99 -1.59 -20.95
C ALA A 220 17.62 -0.22 -20.59
N LEU A 221 16.90 0.65 -19.87
CA LEU A 221 17.41 1.94 -19.40
C LEU A 221 18.59 1.81 -18.43
N LEU A 222 18.80 0.67 -17.77
CA LEU A 222 19.98 0.44 -16.93
C LEU A 222 21.29 0.49 -17.72
N LEU A 223 21.24 0.24 -19.03
CA LEU A 223 22.41 0.30 -19.91
C LEU A 223 22.85 1.73 -20.22
N VAL A 224 22.01 2.72 -19.88
CA VAL A 224 22.29 4.15 -20.10
C VAL A 224 22.68 4.79 -18.76
N PRO A 225 23.95 5.20 -18.55
CA PRO A 225 24.43 5.67 -17.25
C PRO A 225 23.60 6.81 -16.66
N ASP A 226 23.21 7.78 -17.48
CA ASP A 226 22.46 8.97 -17.04
C ASP A 226 21.01 8.67 -16.64
N LEU A 227 20.47 7.50 -17.03
CA LEU A 227 19.09 7.09 -16.79
C LEU A 227 18.97 5.99 -15.72
N GLN A 228 20.06 5.58 -15.10
CA GLN A 228 20.05 4.49 -14.12
C GLN A 228 19.10 4.74 -12.94
N SER A 229 19.00 5.98 -12.45
CA SER A 229 18.07 6.31 -11.35
C SER A 229 16.61 6.10 -11.79
N VAL A 230 16.25 6.51 -12.98
CA VAL A 230 14.90 6.30 -13.55
C VAL A 230 14.64 4.80 -13.77
N ALA A 231 15.63 4.10 -14.29
CA ALA A 231 15.59 2.66 -14.55
C ALA A 231 15.34 1.85 -13.27
N TRP A 232 16.09 2.11 -12.20
CA TRP A 232 15.90 1.46 -10.91
C TRP A 232 14.51 1.73 -10.31
N ASN A 233 14.05 2.99 -10.36
CA ASN A 233 12.71 3.33 -9.90
C ASN A 233 11.63 2.61 -10.71
N GLY A 234 11.76 2.55 -12.03
CA GLY A 234 10.84 1.84 -12.90
C GLY A 234 10.82 0.33 -12.63
N LEU A 235 11.99 -0.29 -12.46
CA LEU A 235 12.10 -1.72 -12.13
C LEU A 235 11.46 -2.04 -10.78
N VAL A 236 11.73 -1.26 -9.76
CA VAL A 236 11.20 -1.48 -8.41
C VAL A 236 9.67 -1.37 -8.40
N VAL A 237 9.10 -0.34 -9.07
CA VAL A 237 7.65 -0.18 -9.20
C VAL A 237 7.03 -1.35 -9.96
N THR A 238 7.58 -1.71 -11.13
CA THR A 238 7.00 -2.77 -11.97
C THR A 238 7.10 -4.14 -11.31
N LEU A 239 8.20 -4.45 -10.63
CA LEU A 239 8.34 -5.67 -9.83
C LEU A 239 7.32 -5.73 -8.69
N PHE A 240 7.07 -4.60 -8.01
CA PHE A 240 6.06 -4.54 -6.97
C PHE A 240 4.64 -4.74 -7.52
N LEU A 241 4.32 -4.15 -8.66
CA LEU A 241 3.02 -4.37 -9.31
C LEU A 241 2.84 -5.82 -9.75
N PHE A 242 3.91 -6.47 -10.23
CA PHE A 242 3.88 -7.92 -10.50
C PHE A 242 3.78 -8.74 -9.22
N LEU A 243 4.38 -8.31 -8.10
CA LEU A 243 4.15 -8.92 -6.79
C LEU A 243 2.67 -8.92 -6.42
N MET A 244 1.96 -7.80 -6.61
CA MET A 244 0.51 -7.70 -6.39
C MET A 244 -0.26 -8.71 -7.25
N GLN A 245 0.10 -8.87 -8.52
CA GLN A 245 -0.49 -9.88 -9.40
C GLN A 245 -0.14 -11.31 -8.94
N GLY A 246 1.10 -11.57 -8.55
CA GLY A 246 1.53 -12.87 -8.00
C GLY A 246 0.77 -13.26 -6.73
N LEU A 247 0.54 -12.29 -5.83
CA LEU A 247 -0.31 -12.47 -4.65
C LEU A 247 -1.76 -12.80 -5.01
N SER A 248 -2.29 -12.18 -6.07
CA SER A 248 -3.62 -12.49 -6.59
C SER A 248 -3.70 -13.94 -7.13
N VAL A 249 -2.68 -14.40 -7.88
CA VAL A 249 -2.57 -15.79 -8.35
C VAL A 249 -2.44 -16.77 -7.19
N LEU A 250 -1.56 -16.45 -6.23
CA LEU A 250 -1.39 -17.25 -5.01
C LEU A 250 -2.70 -17.33 -4.23
N GLY A 251 -3.35 -16.21 -3.97
CA GLY A 251 -4.63 -16.14 -3.27
C GLY A 251 -5.71 -16.98 -3.93
N PHE A 252 -5.83 -16.91 -5.27
CA PHE A 252 -6.75 -17.73 -6.05
C PHE A 252 -6.48 -19.24 -5.86
N THR A 253 -5.21 -19.64 -5.86
CA THR A 253 -4.81 -21.04 -5.65
C THR A 253 -5.07 -21.49 -4.21
N LEU A 254 -4.71 -20.65 -3.23
CA LEU A 254 -4.89 -20.97 -1.81
C LEU A 254 -6.36 -21.16 -1.41
N VAL A 255 -7.28 -20.37 -2.01
CA VAL A 255 -8.72 -20.54 -1.76
C VAL A 255 -9.20 -21.93 -2.17
N LYS A 256 -8.61 -22.55 -3.20
CA LYS A 256 -8.98 -23.88 -3.68
C LYS A 256 -8.33 -25.02 -2.91
N VAL A 257 -7.08 -24.80 -2.46
CA VAL A 257 -6.26 -25.86 -1.85
C VAL A 257 -6.45 -25.93 -0.32
N PHE A 258 -6.57 -24.77 0.33
CA PHE A 258 -6.63 -24.70 1.79
C PHE A 258 -7.99 -24.18 2.27
N PRO A 259 -8.78 -24.98 3.00
CA PRO A 259 -10.06 -24.53 3.55
C PRO A 259 -9.88 -23.50 4.68
N SER A 260 -8.82 -23.61 5.48
CA SER A 260 -8.57 -22.74 6.63
C SER A 260 -8.13 -21.33 6.20
N PRO A 261 -8.86 -20.27 6.58
CA PRO A 261 -8.47 -18.89 6.29
C PRO A 261 -7.17 -18.48 7.00
N LEU A 262 -6.90 -19.00 8.20
CA LEU A 262 -5.68 -18.73 8.95
C LEU A 262 -4.45 -19.25 8.20
N MET A 263 -4.52 -20.50 7.68
CA MET A 263 -3.42 -21.09 6.91
C MET A 263 -3.12 -20.26 5.65
N ARG A 264 -4.17 -19.76 4.97
CA ARG A 264 -3.99 -18.87 3.80
C ARG A 264 -3.24 -17.60 4.15
N VAL A 265 -3.61 -16.95 5.26
CA VAL A 265 -2.93 -15.74 5.75
C VAL A 265 -1.48 -16.03 6.09
N LEU A 266 -1.20 -17.13 6.82
CA LEU A 266 0.16 -17.51 7.18
C LEU A 266 1.04 -17.77 5.95
N ILE A 267 0.51 -18.47 4.94
CA ILE A 267 1.25 -18.73 3.68
C ILE A 267 1.52 -17.42 2.93
N VAL A 268 0.54 -16.52 2.84
CA VAL A 268 0.73 -15.20 2.21
C VAL A 268 1.80 -14.41 2.96
N MET A 269 1.73 -14.35 4.29
CA MET A 269 2.72 -13.64 5.11
C MET A 269 4.13 -14.23 4.93
N ALA A 270 4.25 -15.56 4.98
CA ALA A 270 5.53 -16.23 4.76
C ALA A 270 6.10 -15.98 3.35
N SER A 271 5.23 -15.91 2.34
CA SER A 271 5.63 -15.68 0.96
C SER A 271 6.07 -14.24 0.65
N LEU A 272 5.79 -13.30 1.55
CA LEU A 272 6.29 -11.92 1.47
C LEU A 272 7.68 -11.75 2.10
N LEU A 273 8.19 -12.77 2.79
CA LEU A 273 9.48 -12.69 3.47
C LEU A 273 10.63 -13.08 2.53
N GLY A 274 11.67 -12.25 2.50
CA GLY A 274 12.94 -12.54 1.84
C GLY A 274 12.80 -12.83 0.33
N PRO A 275 13.46 -13.91 -0.18
CA PRO A 275 13.52 -14.20 -1.61
C PRO A 275 12.18 -14.66 -2.21
N TRP A 276 11.22 -15.11 -1.38
CA TRP A 276 9.90 -15.55 -1.84
C TRP A 276 9.10 -14.42 -2.49
N ALA A 277 9.27 -13.18 -2.03
CA ALA A 277 8.63 -12.02 -2.65
C ALA A 277 9.08 -11.82 -4.11
N ILE A 278 10.36 -12.07 -4.42
CA ILE A 278 10.87 -12.03 -5.80
C ILE A 278 10.22 -13.13 -6.65
N LEU A 279 10.12 -14.35 -6.11
CA LEU A 279 9.47 -15.45 -6.82
C LEU A 279 7.98 -15.17 -7.08
N LEU A 280 7.29 -14.50 -6.15
CA LEU A 280 5.92 -14.05 -6.37
C LEU A 280 5.83 -12.97 -7.45
N SER A 281 6.77 -12.04 -7.50
CA SER A 281 6.83 -11.05 -8.58
C SER A 281 7.02 -11.72 -9.94
N LEU A 282 7.91 -12.71 -10.02
CA LEU A 282 8.11 -13.52 -11.23
C LEU A 282 6.84 -14.32 -11.57
N LEU A 283 6.16 -14.91 -10.60
CA LEU A 283 4.88 -15.59 -10.81
C LEU A 283 3.86 -14.64 -11.44
N GLY A 284 3.74 -13.41 -10.92
CA GLY A 284 2.86 -12.39 -11.48
C GLY A 284 3.26 -11.96 -12.90
N LEU A 285 4.56 -11.81 -13.16
CA LEU A 285 5.09 -11.51 -14.48
C LEU A 285 4.75 -12.65 -15.47
N PHE A 286 5.03 -13.89 -15.12
CA PHE A 286 4.77 -15.04 -15.99
C PHE A 286 3.27 -15.34 -16.18
N ASP A 287 2.41 -14.92 -15.26
CA ASP A 287 0.96 -15.05 -15.43
C ASP A 287 0.44 -14.27 -16.65
N GLN A 288 1.23 -13.30 -17.17
CA GLN A 288 0.91 -12.57 -18.40
C GLN A 288 0.86 -13.49 -19.65
N TRP A 289 1.64 -14.58 -19.65
CA TRP A 289 1.72 -15.52 -20.78
C TRP A 289 1.03 -16.85 -20.48
N PHE A 290 1.17 -17.34 -19.26
CA PHE A 290 0.75 -18.71 -18.92
C PHE A 290 -0.68 -18.82 -18.42
N ASP A 291 -1.30 -17.70 -18.01
CA ASP A 291 -2.64 -17.65 -17.42
C ASP A 291 -2.86 -18.81 -16.42
N PHE A 292 -2.06 -18.80 -15.35
CA PHE A 292 -2.06 -19.86 -14.34
C PHE A 292 -3.45 -20.15 -13.77
N ARG A 293 -4.28 -19.12 -13.64
CA ARG A 293 -5.63 -19.24 -13.07
C ARG A 293 -6.55 -20.08 -13.91
N SER A 294 -6.50 -19.94 -15.26
CA SER A 294 -7.31 -20.76 -16.17
C SER A 294 -6.88 -22.22 -16.12
N ARG A 295 -5.58 -22.48 -15.96
CA ARG A 295 -5.03 -23.85 -15.84
C ARG A 295 -5.45 -24.51 -14.53
N PHE A 296 -5.42 -23.77 -13.40
CA PHE A 296 -5.88 -24.27 -12.11
C PHE A 296 -7.41 -24.33 -11.97
N ALA A 297 -8.16 -23.66 -12.86
CA ALA A 297 -9.62 -23.71 -12.85
C ALA A 297 -10.19 -24.96 -13.55
N ARG A 298 -9.43 -25.61 -14.45
CA ARG A 298 -9.91 -26.82 -15.16
C ARG A 298 -10.06 -27.97 -14.18
N PRO A 299 -11.22 -28.66 -14.12
CA PRO A 299 -11.33 -29.91 -13.40
C PRO A 299 -10.31 -30.90 -14.00
N LYS A 300 -9.63 -31.67 -13.13
CA LYS A 300 -8.81 -32.81 -13.60
C LYS A 300 -9.75 -33.77 -14.32
N PRO A 301 -9.35 -34.28 -15.51
CA PRO A 301 -10.13 -35.27 -16.25
C PRO A 301 -10.37 -36.54 -15.43
#